data_53504fd12a233ff54efaa409cffc5e08
#
_entry.id   53504fd12a233ff54efaa409cffc5e08
#
_cell.length_a   1.000
_cell.length_b   1.000
_cell.length_c   1.000
_cell.angle_alpha   90.00
_cell.angle_beta   90.00
_cell.angle_gamma   90.00
#
_symmetry.space_group_name_H-M   'P 1'
#
loop_
_entity.id
_entity.type
_entity.pdbx_description
1 polymer ?
#
loop_
_entity_poly.entity_id
_entity_poly.type
_entity_poly.pdbx_seq_one_letter_code
_entity_poly.pdbx_strand_id
1 'polypeptide(L)'
;MDEITTILDSARPVDNIINDLKRKSVCVPSWEILIKAYEPSFHEISKDTITRKDKIRKDGTKEEASRIYIGLEKLLTKRMTEFMFAIPVKRIYHNTEGFEVRQQIAKAIESIYKYARIDTENIKRANAYFASCEIFTIWYVVEKPNTLYGFNSKYKLKCKTYSPMEGVKLYPLIDELDDMLAMSFEYTKKVKDEEITYFETYTADKHYKWKQNGKGWEPVGTVEQIRLMKIPGAYALR
;
A
#
# COMPACT_ATOMS: atom_id res chain seq x y z
N MET A 1 -21.62 12.20 17.41
CA MET A 1 -20.71 12.89 16.44
C MET A 1 -19.64 11.88 16.11
N ASP A 2 -19.50 11.51 14.84
CA ASP A 2 -18.60 10.43 14.48
C ASP A 2 -17.15 10.78 14.83
N GLU A 3 -16.39 9.82 15.35
CA GLU A 3 -15.02 10.01 15.81
C GLU A 3 -14.15 10.68 14.73
N ILE A 4 -14.32 10.24 13.46
CA ILE A 4 -13.58 10.79 12.34
C ILE A 4 -13.89 12.27 12.09
N THR A 5 -15.14 12.70 12.28
CA THR A 5 -15.54 14.10 12.12
C THR A 5 -14.87 15.00 13.14
N THR A 6 -14.71 14.50 14.37
CA THR A 6 -14.00 15.21 15.44
C THR A 6 -12.51 15.33 15.18
N ILE A 7 -11.88 14.28 14.61
CA ILE A 7 -10.46 14.30 14.26
C ILE A 7 -10.19 15.26 13.09
N LEU A 8 -11.01 15.23 12.05
CA LEU A 8 -10.84 16.00 10.81
C LEU A 8 -11.51 17.39 10.84
N ASP A 9 -11.82 17.90 12.02
CA ASP A 9 -12.36 19.25 12.16
C ASP A 9 -11.38 20.30 11.61
N SER A 10 -11.84 21.08 10.64
CA SER A 10 -11.06 22.13 9.97
C SER A 10 -10.57 23.26 10.91
N ALA A 11 -11.16 23.40 12.09
CA ALA A 11 -10.71 24.35 13.10
C ALA A 11 -9.45 23.89 13.85
N ARG A 12 -9.06 22.62 13.72
CA ARG A 12 -7.91 22.04 14.42
C ARG A 12 -6.60 22.26 13.61
N PRO A 13 -5.47 22.45 14.31
CA PRO A 13 -4.16 22.45 13.65
C PRO A 13 -3.90 21.12 12.91
N VAL A 14 -3.38 21.20 11.68
CA VAL A 14 -3.13 20.04 10.82
C VAL A 14 -2.20 19.01 11.49
N ASP A 15 -1.18 19.48 12.19
CA ASP A 15 -0.26 18.60 12.93
C ASP A 15 -0.99 17.73 13.97
N ASN A 16 -1.98 18.30 14.66
CA ASN A 16 -2.77 17.55 15.65
C ASN A 16 -3.67 16.52 14.97
N ILE A 17 -4.27 16.87 13.83
CA ILE A 17 -5.08 15.95 13.03
C ILE A 17 -4.24 14.74 12.62
N ILE A 18 -3.07 14.97 12.03
CA ILE A 18 -2.19 13.89 11.54
C ILE A 18 -1.68 13.04 12.71
N ASN A 19 -1.31 13.66 13.82
CA ASN A 19 -0.85 12.93 15.02
C ASN A 19 -1.95 12.03 15.60
N ASP A 20 -3.19 12.51 15.64
CA ASP A 20 -4.33 11.70 16.11
C ASP A 20 -4.63 10.54 15.16
N LEU A 21 -4.60 10.75 13.85
CA LEU A 21 -4.76 9.69 12.85
C LEU A 21 -3.67 8.61 12.98
N LYS A 22 -2.41 9.02 13.19
CA LYS A 22 -1.30 8.08 13.41
C LYS A 22 -1.44 7.29 14.72
N ARG A 23 -1.84 7.95 15.80
CA ARG A 23 -1.95 7.33 17.13
C ARG A 23 -3.11 6.34 17.24
N LYS A 24 -4.22 6.62 16.56
CA LYS A 24 -5.44 5.79 16.61
C LYS A 24 -5.47 4.67 15.58
N SER A 25 -4.46 4.60 14.71
CA SER A 25 -4.36 3.51 13.74
C SER A 25 -4.08 2.16 14.41
N VAL A 26 -4.46 1.09 13.73
CA VAL A 26 -4.11 -0.27 14.16
C VAL A 26 -2.58 -0.44 14.18
N CYS A 27 -2.07 -1.02 15.26
CA CYS A 27 -0.64 -1.25 15.42
C CYS A 27 -0.23 -2.53 14.68
N VAL A 28 0.63 -2.39 13.68
CA VAL A 28 1.23 -3.48 12.91
C VAL A 28 2.75 -3.44 13.11
N PRO A 29 3.46 -4.57 13.13
CA PRO A 29 4.92 -4.56 13.18
C PRO A 29 5.50 -3.72 12.04
N SER A 30 6.42 -2.81 12.36
CA SER A 30 7.00 -1.93 11.35
C SER A 30 7.82 -2.74 10.33
N TRP A 31 7.83 -2.28 9.08
CA TRP A 31 8.65 -2.89 8.03
C TRP A 31 10.14 -2.92 8.37
N GLU A 32 10.61 -1.97 9.16
CA GLU A 32 12.00 -1.92 9.65
C GLU A 32 12.36 -3.14 10.51
N ILE A 33 11.38 -3.74 11.20
CA ILE A 33 11.55 -4.98 11.95
C ILE A 33 11.43 -6.18 11.01
N LEU A 34 10.39 -6.21 10.17
CA LEU A 34 10.09 -7.33 9.29
C LEU A 34 11.16 -7.54 8.20
N ILE A 35 11.76 -6.46 7.68
CA ILE A 35 12.82 -6.54 6.67
C ILE A 35 14.06 -7.29 7.18
N LYS A 36 14.33 -7.25 8.49
CA LYS A 36 15.46 -7.98 9.08
C LYS A 36 15.33 -9.49 8.94
N ALA A 37 14.11 -10.00 8.98
CA ALA A 37 13.83 -11.41 8.73
C ALA A 37 13.68 -11.71 7.24
N TYR A 38 13.07 -10.78 6.48
CA TYR A 38 12.77 -10.98 5.07
C TYR A 38 14.01 -10.91 4.16
N GLU A 39 14.91 -9.93 4.37
CA GLU A 39 16.11 -9.74 3.53
C GLU A 39 17.36 -10.30 4.21
N PRO A 40 18.05 -11.29 3.58
CA PRO A 40 19.25 -11.91 4.14
C PRO A 40 20.34 -10.93 4.55
N SER A 41 20.53 -9.86 3.79
CA SER A 41 21.56 -8.84 4.06
C SER A 41 21.29 -7.99 5.31
N PHE A 42 20.02 -7.90 5.74
CA PHE A 42 19.61 -7.15 6.93
C PHE A 42 19.48 -8.03 8.18
N HIS A 43 19.49 -9.35 8.01
CA HIS A 43 19.36 -10.28 9.11
C HIS A 43 20.55 -10.16 10.10
N GLU A 44 20.25 -10.24 11.39
CA GLU A 44 21.25 -10.02 12.44
C GLU A 44 22.42 -10.99 12.36
N ILE A 45 22.20 -12.26 11.94
CA ILE A 45 23.26 -13.25 11.75
C ILE A 45 24.32 -12.76 10.74
N SER A 46 23.92 -12.03 9.71
CA SER A 46 24.83 -11.52 8.68
C SER A 46 25.77 -10.45 9.23
N LYS A 47 25.40 -9.79 10.33
CA LYS A 47 26.14 -8.71 10.99
C LYS A 47 26.75 -9.13 12.33
N ASP A 48 26.50 -10.38 12.79
CA ASP A 48 26.95 -10.86 14.10
C ASP A 48 28.46 -11.06 14.13
N THR A 49 29.14 -10.11 14.74
CA THR A 49 30.59 -10.16 15.00
C THR A 49 30.92 -10.60 16.45
N ILE A 50 29.89 -10.80 17.27
CA ILE A 50 30.04 -11.14 18.70
C ILE A 50 30.14 -12.65 18.87
N THR A 51 29.13 -13.40 18.38
CA THR A 51 29.11 -14.87 18.51
C THR A 51 29.93 -15.55 17.44
N ARG A 52 30.01 -14.94 16.24
CA ARG A 52 30.84 -15.41 15.11
C ARG A 52 31.96 -14.43 14.82
N LYS A 53 32.99 -14.44 15.70
CA LYS A 53 34.15 -13.57 15.59
C LYS A 53 35.01 -13.95 14.39
N ASP A 54 35.53 -12.94 13.72
CA ASP A 54 36.54 -13.12 12.70
C ASP A 54 37.83 -13.65 13.33
N LYS A 55 38.56 -14.48 12.64
CA LYS A 55 39.83 -14.99 13.10
C LYS A 55 40.96 -14.07 12.71
N ILE A 56 41.88 -13.83 13.63
CA ILE A 56 43.17 -13.17 13.32
C ILE A 56 44.21 -14.25 13.16
N ARG A 57 44.80 -14.36 11.99
CA ARG A 57 45.89 -15.28 11.69
C ARG A 57 47.16 -14.83 12.41
N LYS A 58 48.13 -15.76 12.51
CA LYS A 58 49.43 -15.48 13.16
C LYS A 58 50.23 -14.37 12.47
N ASP A 59 49.95 -14.13 11.19
CA ASP A 59 50.54 -13.06 10.37
C ASP A 59 49.84 -11.71 10.53
N GLY A 60 48.81 -11.62 11.38
CA GLY A 60 48.02 -10.40 11.60
C GLY A 60 46.91 -10.20 10.60
N THR A 61 46.76 -11.06 9.58
CA THR A 61 45.67 -10.95 8.61
C THR A 61 44.35 -11.39 9.23
N LYS A 62 43.26 -10.64 8.87
CA LYS A 62 41.92 -10.92 9.34
C LYS A 62 41.22 -11.89 8.37
N GLU A 63 40.80 -13.03 8.89
CA GLU A 63 39.96 -14.01 8.19
C GLU A 63 38.51 -13.83 8.65
N GLU A 64 37.67 -13.36 7.72
CA GLU A 64 36.25 -13.13 8.03
C GLU A 64 35.51 -14.45 8.24
N ALA A 65 34.75 -14.53 9.31
CA ALA A 65 33.87 -15.66 9.56
C ALA A 65 32.71 -15.71 8.55
N SER A 66 32.43 -16.89 8.02
CA SER A 66 31.25 -17.06 7.15
C SER A 66 29.98 -16.88 7.96
N ARG A 67 29.19 -15.84 7.61
CA ARG A 67 27.90 -15.51 8.21
C ARG A 67 26.83 -15.68 7.13
N ILE A 68 26.28 -16.88 7.04
CA ILE A 68 25.32 -17.23 5.99
C ILE A 68 23.93 -17.30 6.63
N TYR A 69 23.03 -16.49 6.12
CA TYR A 69 21.60 -16.58 6.39
C TYR A 69 20.87 -17.12 5.14
N ILE A 70 20.02 -18.10 5.36
CA ILE A 70 19.13 -18.62 4.30
C ILE A 70 17.83 -17.85 4.41
N GLY A 71 17.48 -17.04 3.39
CA GLY A 71 16.24 -16.23 3.36
C GLY A 71 14.99 -17.09 3.23
N LEU A 72 14.70 -17.87 4.28
CA LEU A 72 13.57 -18.80 4.30
C LEU A 72 12.24 -18.05 4.21
N GLU A 73 12.11 -16.93 4.91
CA GLU A 73 10.92 -16.07 4.92
C GLU A 73 10.64 -15.51 3.53
N LYS A 74 11.67 -15.08 2.83
CA LYS A 74 11.56 -14.60 1.45
C LYS A 74 11.16 -15.71 0.48
N LEU A 75 11.71 -16.91 0.67
CA LEU A 75 11.35 -18.09 -0.11
C LEU A 75 9.89 -18.49 0.13
N LEU A 76 9.45 -18.55 1.39
CA LEU A 76 8.07 -18.87 1.76
C LEU A 76 7.08 -17.85 1.19
N THR A 77 7.36 -16.56 1.36
CA THR A 77 6.54 -15.47 0.79
C THR A 77 6.37 -15.63 -0.72
N LYS A 78 7.47 -15.92 -1.42
CA LYS A 78 7.46 -16.11 -2.86
C LYS A 78 6.63 -17.35 -3.24
N ARG A 79 6.79 -18.47 -2.54
CA ARG A 79 6.02 -19.70 -2.79
C ARG A 79 4.53 -19.52 -2.52
N MET A 80 4.16 -18.83 -1.45
CA MET A 80 2.76 -18.52 -1.16
C MET A 80 2.15 -17.62 -2.24
N THR A 81 2.89 -16.63 -2.72
CA THR A 81 2.47 -15.76 -3.83
C THR A 81 2.26 -16.56 -5.12
N GLU A 82 3.21 -17.43 -5.46
CA GLU A 82 3.12 -18.31 -6.63
C GLU A 82 1.91 -19.25 -6.51
N PHE A 83 1.68 -19.84 -5.34
CA PHE A 83 0.56 -20.73 -5.11
C PHE A 83 -0.81 -20.03 -5.30
N MET A 84 -0.93 -18.76 -4.88
CA MET A 84 -2.19 -18.02 -5.00
C MET A 84 -2.45 -17.47 -6.40
N PHE A 85 -1.41 -17.02 -7.10
CA PHE A 85 -1.57 -16.21 -8.33
C PHE A 85 -0.68 -16.68 -9.50
N ALA A 86 -0.14 -17.90 -9.48
CA ALA A 86 0.55 -18.47 -10.65
C ALA A 86 -0.38 -18.61 -11.85
N ILE A 87 -1.66 -18.83 -11.60
CA ILE A 87 -2.71 -18.87 -12.62
C ILE A 87 -3.55 -17.59 -12.47
N PRO A 88 -3.75 -16.82 -13.55
CA PRO A 88 -4.60 -15.64 -13.52
C PRO A 88 -6.02 -15.96 -13.04
N VAL A 89 -6.61 -15.05 -12.25
CA VAL A 89 -7.96 -15.21 -11.72
C VAL A 89 -8.97 -15.18 -12.86
N LYS A 90 -9.70 -16.30 -13.03
CA LYS A 90 -10.80 -16.37 -13.98
C LYS A 90 -12.03 -15.65 -13.40
N ARG A 91 -12.53 -14.66 -14.14
CA ARG A 91 -13.73 -13.89 -13.78
C ARG A 91 -14.94 -14.43 -14.56
N ILE A 92 -16.02 -14.70 -13.87
CA ILE A 92 -17.26 -15.20 -14.45
C ILE A 92 -18.36 -14.18 -14.17
N TYR A 93 -19.04 -13.74 -15.23
CA TYR A 93 -20.14 -12.79 -15.15
C TYR A 93 -21.45 -13.56 -15.36
N HIS A 94 -22.29 -13.60 -14.34
CA HIS A 94 -23.58 -14.28 -14.40
C HIS A 94 -24.67 -13.38 -15.00
N ASN A 95 -25.71 -13.97 -15.56
CA ASN A 95 -26.91 -13.30 -16.09
C ASN A 95 -26.61 -12.27 -17.19
N THR A 96 -25.62 -12.52 -18.03
CA THR A 96 -25.32 -11.68 -19.19
C THR A 96 -26.00 -12.16 -20.47
N GLU A 97 -26.44 -13.42 -20.51
CA GLU A 97 -27.11 -14.00 -21.67
C GLU A 97 -28.47 -13.33 -21.96
N GLY A 98 -28.73 -13.01 -23.22
CA GLY A 98 -29.97 -12.35 -23.64
C GLY A 98 -30.08 -10.84 -23.35
N PHE A 99 -29.05 -10.23 -22.72
CA PHE A 99 -29.04 -8.81 -22.36
C PHE A 99 -27.82 -8.10 -22.94
N GLU A 100 -27.93 -7.43 -24.08
CA GLU A 100 -26.84 -6.72 -24.76
C GLU A 100 -26.11 -5.71 -23.84
N VAL A 101 -26.87 -4.93 -23.05
CA VAL A 101 -26.32 -3.93 -22.13
C VAL A 101 -25.45 -4.58 -21.06
N ARG A 102 -25.89 -5.72 -20.50
CA ARG A 102 -25.10 -6.44 -19.49
C ARG A 102 -23.82 -7.02 -20.07
N GLN A 103 -23.87 -7.51 -21.30
CA GLN A 103 -22.69 -8.01 -22.01
C GLN A 103 -21.69 -6.87 -22.30
N GLN A 104 -22.17 -5.68 -22.69
CA GLN A 104 -21.32 -4.50 -22.88
C GLN A 104 -20.64 -4.09 -21.56
N ILE A 105 -21.39 -4.06 -20.47
CA ILE A 105 -20.83 -3.75 -19.13
C ILE A 105 -19.77 -4.79 -18.73
N ALA A 106 -20.02 -6.08 -18.90
CA ALA A 106 -19.06 -7.12 -18.59
C ALA A 106 -17.76 -6.97 -19.42
N LYS A 107 -17.87 -6.70 -20.72
CA LYS A 107 -16.72 -6.42 -21.59
C LYS A 107 -15.96 -5.17 -21.15
N ALA A 108 -16.66 -4.12 -20.71
CA ALA A 108 -16.03 -2.92 -20.19
C ALA A 108 -15.26 -3.17 -18.90
N ILE A 109 -15.84 -3.95 -17.97
CA ILE A 109 -15.19 -4.34 -16.72
C ILE A 109 -13.92 -5.17 -17.01
N GLU A 110 -13.98 -6.16 -17.90
CA GLU A 110 -12.80 -6.93 -18.32
C GLU A 110 -11.73 -6.04 -18.91
N SER A 111 -12.09 -5.07 -19.73
CA SER A 111 -11.17 -4.10 -20.30
C SER A 111 -10.52 -3.23 -19.21
N ILE A 112 -11.29 -2.79 -18.21
CA ILE A 112 -10.77 -2.05 -17.06
C ILE A 112 -9.70 -2.88 -16.34
N TYR A 113 -9.99 -4.14 -16.00
CA TYR A 113 -9.05 -5.03 -15.32
C TYR A 113 -7.79 -5.29 -16.15
N LYS A 114 -7.95 -5.55 -17.45
CA LYS A 114 -6.84 -5.74 -18.38
C LYS A 114 -5.93 -4.51 -18.45
N TYR A 115 -6.48 -3.32 -18.65
CA TYR A 115 -5.71 -2.08 -18.75
C TYR A 115 -5.18 -1.58 -17.40
N ALA A 116 -5.79 -1.96 -16.30
CA ALA A 116 -5.24 -1.76 -14.95
C ALA A 116 -4.18 -2.81 -14.59
N ARG A 117 -3.95 -3.83 -15.42
CA ARG A 117 -2.98 -4.93 -15.20
C ARG A 117 -3.22 -5.65 -13.87
N ILE A 118 -4.48 -5.93 -13.55
CA ILE A 118 -4.87 -6.48 -12.24
C ILE A 118 -4.15 -7.78 -11.90
N ASP A 119 -3.92 -8.67 -12.87
CA ASP A 119 -3.25 -9.95 -12.60
C ASP A 119 -1.78 -9.74 -12.15
N THR A 120 -1.08 -8.78 -12.76
CA THR A 120 0.27 -8.38 -12.30
C THR A 120 0.21 -7.70 -10.93
N GLU A 121 -0.78 -6.84 -10.69
CA GLU A 121 -0.96 -6.18 -9.41
C GLU A 121 -1.34 -7.17 -8.30
N ASN A 122 -2.08 -8.25 -8.59
CA ASN A 122 -2.39 -9.30 -7.63
C ASN A 122 -1.13 -10.04 -7.14
N ILE A 123 -0.19 -10.32 -8.03
CA ILE A 123 1.11 -10.92 -7.66
C ILE A 123 1.89 -9.97 -6.74
N LYS A 124 1.96 -8.68 -7.07
CA LYS A 124 2.62 -7.68 -6.23
C LYS A 124 1.95 -7.55 -4.86
N ARG A 125 0.61 -7.51 -4.84
CA ARG A 125 -0.18 -7.45 -3.60
C ARG A 125 0.10 -8.62 -2.68
N ALA A 126 0.06 -9.84 -3.23
CA ALA A 126 0.31 -11.04 -2.44
C ALA A 126 1.73 -11.04 -1.87
N ASN A 127 2.73 -10.73 -2.69
CA ASN A 127 4.10 -10.65 -2.22
C ASN A 127 4.28 -9.59 -1.12
N ALA A 128 3.72 -8.40 -1.31
CA ALA A 128 3.77 -7.33 -0.32
C ALA A 128 3.02 -7.71 0.97
N TYR A 129 1.81 -8.28 0.85
CA TYR A 129 0.99 -8.72 1.98
C TYR A 129 1.69 -9.77 2.84
N PHE A 130 2.28 -10.79 2.21
CA PHE A 130 2.99 -11.84 2.94
C PHE A 130 4.31 -11.35 3.55
N ALA A 131 4.96 -10.37 2.95
CA ALA A 131 6.23 -9.85 3.47
C ALA A 131 6.05 -8.77 4.54
N SER A 132 5.11 -7.84 4.35
CA SER A 132 4.92 -6.66 5.23
C SER A 132 3.70 -6.73 6.13
N CYS A 133 2.94 -7.82 6.08
CA CYS A 133 1.72 -8.07 6.87
C CYS A 133 0.55 -7.13 6.58
N GLU A 134 0.75 -6.07 5.84
CA GLU A 134 -0.32 -5.13 5.50
C GLU A 134 -0.17 -4.55 4.10
N ILE A 135 -1.30 -4.26 3.47
CA ILE A 135 -1.38 -3.56 2.19
C ILE A 135 -2.64 -2.69 2.12
N PHE A 136 -2.57 -1.62 1.36
CA PHE A 136 -3.73 -0.84 0.95
C PHE A 136 -3.80 -0.72 -0.56
N THR A 137 -4.92 -1.10 -1.14
CA THR A 137 -5.18 -0.99 -2.58
C THR A 137 -6.25 0.03 -2.85
N ILE A 138 -5.97 0.99 -3.70
CA ILE A 138 -6.90 2.05 -4.08
C ILE A 138 -7.19 2.02 -5.57
N TRP A 139 -8.45 2.25 -5.93
CA TRP A 139 -8.90 2.57 -7.27
C TRP A 139 -9.12 4.07 -7.40
N TYR A 140 -8.57 4.66 -8.45
CA TYR A 140 -8.70 6.09 -8.70
C TYR A 140 -8.97 6.37 -10.18
N VAL A 141 -9.62 7.48 -10.42
CA VAL A 141 -10.01 7.94 -11.75
C VAL A 141 -9.03 9.01 -12.22
N VAL A 142 -8.57 8.89 -13.44
CA VAL A 142 -7.75 9.90 -14.11
C VAL A 142 -8.55 10.45 -15.30
N GLU A 143 -8.66 11.76 -15.41
CA GLU A 143 -9.25 12.40 -16.58
C GLU A 143 -8.30 12.25 -17.77
N LYS A 144 -8.61 11.26 -18.59
CA LYS A 144 -7.88 10.94 -19.81
C LYS A 144 -8.86 10.31 -20.80
N PRO A 145 -9.29 11.04 -21.84
CA PRO A 145 -10.17 10.51 -22.86
C PRO A 145 -9.59 9.26 -23.52
N ASN A 146 -10.41 8.25 -23.67
CA ASN A 146 -10.00 6.97 -24.26
C ASN A 146 -11.19 6.17 -24.80
N THR A 147 -10.90 5.17 -25.63
CA THR A 147 -11.86 4.21 -26.20
C THR A 147 -11.62 2.77 -25.73
N LEU A 148 -10.79 2.59 -24.70
CA LEU A 148 -10.30 1.28 -24.26
C LEU A 148 -11.39 0.36 -23.72
N TYR A 149 -12.53 0.91 -23.31
CA TYR A 149 -13.63 0.17 -22.68
C TYR A 149 -14.73 -0.26 -23.66
N GLY A 150 -14.49 -0.06 -24.98
CA GLY A 150 -15.51 -0.33 -26.02
C GLY A 150 -16.47 0.82 -26.28
N PHE A 151 -16.26 1.96 -25.57
CA PHE A 151 -17.00 3.21 -25.76
C PHE A 151 -16.10 4.42 -25.49
N ASN A 152 -16.53 5.60 -25.91
CA ASN A 152 -15.80 6.84 -25.62
C ASN A 152 -15.95 7.19 -24.13
N SER A 153 -14.86 7.15 -23.38
CA SER A 153 -14.80 7.55 -21.98
C SER A 153 -13.89 8.75 -21.79
N LYS A 154 -14.34 9.73 -20.99
CA LYS A 154 -13.52 10.86 -20.56
C LYS A 154 -12.50 10.45 -19.49
N TYR A 155 -12.73 9.31 -18.82
CA TYR A 155 -11.99 8.88 -17.66
C TYR A 155 -11.33 7.53 -17.87
N LYS A 156 -10.16 7.38 -17.26
CA LYS A 156 -9.45 6.10 -17.16
C LYS A 156 -9.37 5.67 -15.71
N LEU A 157 -9.82 4.47 -15.40
CA LEU A 157 -9.71 3.85 -14.09
C LEU A 157 -8.31 3.23 -13.93
N LYS A 158 -7.70 3.46 -12.80
CA LYS A 158 -6.41 2.88 -12.43
C LYS A 158 -6.49 2.29 -11.04
N CYS A 159 -5.63 1.32 -10.78
CA CYS A 159 -5.47 0.69 -9.49
C CYS A 159 -4.02 0.84 -9.04
N LYS A 160 -3.81 1.10 -7.75
CA LYS A 160 -2.49 1.16 -7.15
C LYS A 160 -2.52 0.49 -5.78
N THR A 161 -1.49 -0.28 -5.49
CA THR A 161 -1.27 -0.88 -4.17
C THR A 161 -0.18 -0.10 -3.47
N TYR A 162 -0.39 0.18 -2.20
CA TYR A 162 0.59 0.76 -1.28
C TYR A 162 0.94 -0.27 -0.23
N SER A 163 2.21 -0.38 0.08
CA SER A 163 2.71 -1.29 1.12
C SER A 163 3.93 -0.72 1.82
N PRO A 164 4.22 -1.16 3.06
CA PRO A 164 5.43 -0.80 3.76
C PRO A 164 6.72 -1.20 3.03
N MET A 165 6.69 -2.26 2.20
CA MET A 165 7.82 -2.65 1.34
C MET A 165 8.25 -1.54 0.36
N GLU A 166 7.32 -0.68 -0.06
CA GLU A 166 7.57 0.44 -0.95
C GLU A 166 7.89 1.73 -0.19
N GLY A 167 8.12 1.66 1.13
CA GLY A 167 8.39 2.82 1.99
C GLY A 167 7.15 3.65 2.32
N VAL A 168 5.96 3.09 2.14
CA VAL A 168 4.70 3.74 2.50
C VAL A 168 4.28 3.28 3.89
N LYS A 169 3.97 4.23 4.79
CA LYS A 169 3.41 3.92 6.11
C LYS A 169 1.90 4.01 6.02
N LEU A 170 1.21 2.98 6.49
CA LEU A 170 -0.24 2.85 6.46
C LEU A 170 -0.84 3.11 7.84
N TYR A 171 -1.95 3.84 7.89
CA TYR A 171 -2.63 4.22 9.13
C TYR A 171 -4.15 4.04 8.96
N PRO A 172 -4.65 2.80 9.04
CA PRO A 172 -6.08 2.53 9.01
C PRO A 172 -6.73 2.96 10.32
N LEU A 173 -7.84 3.68 10.26
CA LEU A 173 -8.73 3.94 11.37
C LEU A 173 -9.95 3.04 11.23
N ILE A 174 -10.07 2.09 12.13
CA ILE A 174 -11.12 1.06 12.14
C ILE A 174 -11.92 1.25 13.42
N ASP A 175 -13.23 1.11 13.33
CA ASP A 175 -14.13 1.20 14.49
C ASP A 175 -14.24 -0.13 15.26
N GLU A 176 -15.06 -0.14 16.30
CA GLU A 176 -15.30 -1.32 17.14
C GLU A 176 -16.04 -2.46 16.42
N LEU A 177 -16.60 -2.18 15.22
CA LEU A 177 -17.31 -3.15 14.38
C LEU A 177 -16.46 -3.66 13.22
N ASP A 178 -15.17 -3.37 13.22
CA ASP A 178 -14.21 -3.64 12.13
C ASP A 178 -14.51 -2.90 10.81
N ASP A 179 -15.31 -1.82 10.86
CA ASP A 179 -15.54 -0.97 9.71
C ASP A 179 -14.44 0.10 9.58
N MET A 180 -13.93 0.26 8.36
CA MET A 180 -12.89 1.25 8.08
C MET A 180 -13.48 2.66 7.96
N LEU A 181 -13.27 3.50 8.98
CA LEU A 181 -13.73 4.89 9.03
C LEU A 181 -12.86 5.82 8.17
N ALA A 182 -11.55 5.61 8.19
CA ALA A 182 -10.61 6.35 7.35
C ALA A 182 -9.40 5.49 7.03
N MET A 183 -8.79 5.78 5.89
CA MET A 183 -7.51 5.22 5.51
C MET A 183 -6.51 6.33 5.24
N SER A 184 -5.46 6.38 6.05
CA SER A 184 -4.38 7.35 5.87
C SER A 184 -3.10 6.64 5.48
N PHE A 185 -2.26 7.31 4.70
CA PHE A 185 -0.94 6.81 4.37
C PHE A 185 0.06 7.93 4.15
N GLU A 186 1.30 7.65 4.54
CA GLU A 186 2.43 8.55 4.44
C GLU A 186 3.44 7.98 3.45
N TYR A 187 3.89 8.81 2.52
CA TYR A 187 4.91 8.43 1.54
C TYR A 187 5.80 9.62 1.17
N THR A 188 7.04 9.32 0.83
CA THR A 188 8.00 10.32 0.36
C THR A 188 8.13 10.25 -1.16
N LYS A 189 8.10 11.39 -1.81
CA LYS A 189 8.28 11.52 -3.25
C LYS A 189 9.40 12.51 -3.55
N LYS A 190 10.31 12.12 -4.42
CA LYS A 190 11.34 13.03 -4.93
C LYS A 190 10.72 13.92 -6.00
N VAL A 191 10.73 15.23 -5.76
CA VAL A 191 10.26 16.27 -6.68
C VAL A 191 11.44 17.16 -7.01
N LYS A 192 11.91 17.10 -8.25
CA LYS A 192 13.20 17.69 -8.66
C LYS A 192 14.32 17.06 -7.80
N ASP A 193 15.03 17.81 -6.98
CA ASP A 193 16.10 17.29 -6.12
C ASP A 193 15.72 17.26 -4.63
N GLU A 194 14.47 17.60 -4.29
CA GLU A 194 13.97 17.60 -2.92
C GLU A 194 13.10 16.40 -2.64
N GLU A 195 13.24 15.82 -1.46
CA GLU A 195 12.38 14.78 -0.94
C GLU A 195 11.23 15.41 -0.14
N ILE A 196 10.01 15.26 -0.65
CA ILE A 196 8.81 15.80 0.00
C ILE A 196 7.98 14.63 0.52
N THR A 197 7.66 14.68 1.81
CA THR A 197 6.77 13.71 2.45
C THR A 197 5.32 14.19 2.35
N TYR A 198 4.45 13.32 1.90
CA TYR A 198 3.01 13.54 1.79
C TYR A 198 2.27 12.65 2.77
N PHE A 199 1.17 13.16 3.29
CA PHE A 199 0.21 12.42 4.07
C PHE A 199 -1.16 12.58 3.41
N GLU A 200 -1.81 11.46 3.07
CA GLU A 200 -3.12 11.46 2.45
C GLU A 200 -4.10 10.68 3.30
N THR A 201 -5.34 11.16 3.40
CA THR A 201 -6.42 10.51 4.15
C THR A 201 -7.67 10.43 3.30
N TYR A 202 -8.21 9.24 3.17
CA TYR A 202 -9.48 8.96 2.52
C TYR A 202 -10.52 8.59 3.57
N THR A 203 -11.64 9.29 3.54
CA THR A 203 -12.87 8.95 4.27
C THR A 203 -13.94 8.49 3.28
N ALA A 204 -15.14 8.17 3.75
CA ALA A 204 -16.23 7.77 2.88
C ALA A 204 -16.62 8.85 1.86
N ASP A 205 -16.48 10.12 2.21
CA ASP A 205 -16.96 11.27 1.46
C ASP A 205 -15.87 12.24 1.02
N LYS A 206 -14.68 12.23 1.64
CA LYS A 206 -13.64 13.22 1.42
C LYS A 206 -12.26 12.63 1.28
N HIS A 207 -11.42 13.31 0.50
CA HIS A 207 -9.99 13.06 0.38
C HIS A 207 -9.22 14.29 0.81
N TYR A 208 -8.31 14.10 1.74
CA TYR A 208 -7.40 15.12 2.29
C TYR A 208 -5.99 14.81 1.88
N LYS A 209 -5.22 15.86 1.59
CA LYS A 209 -3.81 15.74 1.24
C LYS A 209 -3.01 16.83 1.91
N TRP A 210 -1.94 16.44 2.56
CA TRP A 210 -0.97 17.34 3.20
C TRP A 210 0.45 17.03 2.71
N LYS A 211 1.30 18.02 2.74
CA LYS A 211 2.75 17.88 2.51
C LYS A 211 3.50 18.36 3.74
N GLN A 212 4.62 17.74 4.02
CA GLN A 212 5.52 18.20 5.09
C GLN A 212 6.32 19.39 4.59
N ASN A 213 6.32 20.47 5.39
CA ASN A 213 7.12 21.67 5.17
C ASN A 213 7.93 21.98 6.43
N GLY A 214 9.24 21.73 6.39
CA GLY A 214 10.09 21.84 7.57
C GLY A 214 9.63 20.92 8.71
N LYS A 215 9.14 21.52 9.83
CA LYS A 215 8.66 20.75 11.00
C LYS A 215 7.14 20.55 11.04
N GLY A 216 6.38 21.20 10.17
CA GLY A 216 4.92 21.18 10.17
C GLY A 216 4.32 20.59 8.91
N TRP A 217 2.99 20.44 8.91
CA TRP A 217 2.22 19.94 7.78
C TRP A 217 1.34 21.04 7.18
N GLU A 218 1.31 21.12 5.86
CA GLU A 218 0.51 22.09 5.10
C GLU A 218 -0.46 21.39 4.16
N PRO A 219 -1.71 21.88 4.03
CA PRO A 219 -2.67 21.31 3.09
C PRO A 219 -2.21 21.50 1.65
N VAL A 220 -2.46 20.51 0.80
CA VAL A 220 -2.16 20.55 -0.63
C VAL A 220 -3.48 20.57 -1.39
N GLY A 221 -3.79 21.73 -2.00
CA GLY A 221 -5.05 21.91 -2.72
C GLY A 221 -6.27 22.05 -1.81
N THR A 222 -7.43 21.81 -2.38
CA THR A 222 -8.72 21.79 -1.67
C THR A 222 -9.12 20.36 -1.32
N VAL A 223 -9.91 20.18 -0.27
CA VAL A 223 -10.48 18.90 0.09
C VAL A 223 -11.38 18.40 -1.06
N GLU A 224 -11.05 17.24 -1.60
CA GLU A 224 -11.79 16.64 -2.70
C GLU A 224 -12.99 15.85 -2.17
N GLN A 225 -14.15 16.01 -2.81
CA GLN A 225 -15.35 15.24 -2.50
C GLN A 225 -15.31 13.88 -3.20
N ILE A 226 -15.51 12.80 -2.46
CA ILE A 226 -15.64 11.44 -3.00
C ILE A 226 -17.13 11.16 -3.24
N ARG A 227 -17.54 11.13 -4.51
CA ARG A 227 -18.95 10.93 -4.87
C ARG A 227 -19.49 9.53 -4.60
N LEU A 228 -18.63 8.57 -4.33
CA LEU A 228 -19.00 7.17 -4.13
C LEU A 228 -19.54 6.88 -2.72
N MET A 229 -19.46 7.84 -1.79
CA MET A 229 -19.80 7.67 -0.36
C MET A 229 -19.16 6.42 0.27
N LYS A 230 -17.98 6.05 -0.21
CA LYS A 230 -17.22 4.89 0.22
C LYS A 230 -15.74 5.12 -0.05
N ILE A 231 -14.88 4.67 0.85
CA ILE A 231 -13.44 4.67 0.62
C ILE A 231 -13.14 3.85 -0.66
N PRO A 232 -12.49 4.45 -1.69
CA PRO A 232 -12.29 3.79 -2.98
C PRO A 232 -11.16 2.75 -2.95
N GLY A 233 -11.01 2.04 -1.86
CA GLY A 233 -9.92 1.10 -1.64
C GLY A 233 -10.26 0.02 -0.62
N ALA A 234 -9.33 -0.93 -0.49
CA ALA A 234 -9.39 -2.01 0.48
C ALA A 234 -8.05 -2.13 1.20
N TYR A 235 -8.11 -2.21 2.51
CA TYR A 235 -6.99 -2.52 3.40
C TYR A 235 -7.05 -3.99 3.77
N ALA A 236 -5.90 -4.66 3.81
CA ALA A 236 -5.77 -6.01 4.30
C ALA A 236 -4.62 -6.09 5.30
N LEU A 237 -4.90 -6.73 6.43
CA LEU A 237 -3.99 -7.02 7.52
C LEU A 237 -3.90 -8.54 7.69
N ARG A 238 -2.68 -9.05 7.99
CA ARG A 238 -2.40 -10.46 8.27
C ARG A 238 -2.37 -10.72 9.77
#